data_0cae037c892e1ce98051a4cb35c14586
#
_entry.id   0cae037c892e1ce98051a4cb35c14586
#
_cell.length_a   1.000
_cell.length_b   1.000
_cell.length_c   1.000
_cell.angle_alpha   90.00
_cell.angle_beta   90.00
_cell.angle_gamma   90.00
#
_symmetry.space_group_name_H-M   'P 1'
#
loop_
_entity.id
_entity.type
_entity.pdbx_description
1 polymer ?
#
loop_
_entity_poly.entity_id
_entity_poly.type
_entity_poly.pdbx_seq_one_letter_code
_entity_poly.pdbx_strand_id
1 'polypeptide(L)'
;MKRLLTLGAALLALTGATAQTAEVFRSEFVPFDTRDDAALLRRGSIAHYETFAPQIVLQRPDTTTVGQVVEVPLLLTDRDIYLHLENVGSAYTLTVNDTRVAEIEDDRTPREFLISPYVRPGRNAVLLDLRPSKTPQLQADAPASRLAYANSYLVFQHRLHIDDYSVALVPDSTRKYGVLKLDIVVENSYNGEEPITAGYDIYDPKGKLLDYGSREITVAGHSRDTVRIERLIYHAYANAWDDKRQPLYKVTLYTKRNSMLWEYIPLYVGFGETEYRDGHFYRFGKELALQPQRYNAAADEKTTAAEMKALKTKGINTLLPDYPQPYWFYGLADRMGFYVVDCAAIYAPRAREDRAVGGTPSNDPRLRDEYLGRVKAMYHRSRNHTSIIGFALGRDSGNGYNMYKAYEWLKSVEPSKPVFYVGADGEWNSDIMPF
;
A
#
# COMPACT_ATOMS: atom_id res chain seq x y z
N MET A 1 -71.77 17.18 -15.22
CA MET A 1 -70.42 17.29 -15.77
C MET A 1 -69.44 17.39 -14.61
N LYS A 2 -68.83 16.28 -14.23
CA LYS A 2 -67.77 16.22 -13.21
C LYS A 2 -66.45 15.95 -13.89
N ARG A 3 -65.49 16.87 -13.79
CA ARG A 3 -64.10 16.70 -14.27
C ARG A 3 -63.32 15.96 -13.18
N LEU A 4 -62.84 14.77 -13.51
CA LEU A 4 -61.79 14.06 -12.74
C LEU A 4 -60.41 14.69 -13.04
N LEU A 5 -59.76 15.18 -12.01
CA LEU A 5 -58.35 15.51 -12.02
C LEU A 5 -57.55 14.26 -11.65
N THR A 6 -56.77 13.74 -12.60
CA THR A 6 -55.78 12.68 -12.35
C THR A 6 -54.47 13.33 -11.88
N LEU A 7 -54.10 13.16 -10.62
CA LEU A 7 -52.75 13.47 -10.12
C LEU A 7 -51.82 12.34 -10.55
N GLY A 8 -50.88 12.65 -11.43
CA GLY A 8 -49.74 11.78 -11.75
C GLY A 8 -48.68 11.93 -10.67
N ALA A 9 -48.45 10.91 -9.87
CA ALA A 9 -47.33 10.82 -8.97
C ALA A 9 -46.05 10.50 -9.79
N ALA A 10 -45.17 11.46 -9.93
CA ALA A 10 -43.84 11.21 -10.46
C ALA A 10 -43.01 10.55 -9.36
N LEU A 11 -42.74 9.26 -9.54
CA LEU A 11 -41.73 8.53 -8.73
C LEU A 11 -40.33 9.05 -9.15
N LEU A 12 -39.71 9.91 -8.34
CA LEU A 12 -38.31 10.20 -8.42
C LEU A 12 -37.55 8.95 -7.93
N ALA A 13 -37.01 8.17 -8.87
CA ALA A 13 -36.02 7.17 -8.58
C ALA A 13 -34.73 7.92 -8.16
N LEU A 14 -34.51 8.00 -6.87
CA LEU A 14 -33.19 8.31 -6.32
C LEU A 14 -32.28 7.13 -6.66
N THR A 15 -31.58 7.21 -7.77
CA THR A 15 -30.38 6.40 -8.03
C THR A 15 -29.36 6.84 -6.99
N GLY A 16 -29.24 6.09 -5.91
CA GLY A 16 -28.14 6.26 -4.98
C GLY A 16 -26.84 5.98 -5.75
N ALA A 17 -26.17 7.04 -6.20
CA ALA A 17 -24.78 6.95 -6.55
C ALA A 17 -24.07 6.52 -5.28
N THR A 18 -23.57 5.29 -5.24
CA THR A 18 -22.60 4.87 -4.23
C THR A 18 -21.45 5.84 -4.37
N ALA A 19 -21.25 6.69 -3.37
CA ALA A 19 -20.10 7.58 -3.33
C ALA A 19 -18.86 6.70 -3.47
N GLN A 20 -18.14 6.85 -4.58
CA GLN A 20 -16.87 6.19 -4.78
C GLN A 20 -15.99 6.64 -3.64
N THR A 21 -15.48 5.70 -2.84
CA THR A 21 -14.61 6.04 -1.73
C THR A 21 -13.36 6.69 -2.31
N ALA A 22 -13.01 7.88 -1.84
CA ALA A 22 -11.82 8.59 -2.29
C ALA A 22 -10.52 7.85 -1.91
N GLU A 23 -10.60 6.90 -0.96
CA GLU A 23 -9.48 6.08 -0.53
C GLU A 23 -9.05 5.10 -1.64
N VAL A 24 -7.73 5.07 -1.90
CA VAL A 24 -7.11 4.25 -2.93
C VAL A 24 -6.19 3.22 -2.28
N PHE A 25 -6.27 1.98 -2.75
CA PHE A 25 -5.38 0.90 -2.34
C PHE A 25 -4.48 0.50 -3.51
N ARG A 26 -3.22 0.94 -3.47
CA ARG A 26 -2.20 0.64 -4.48
C ARG A 26 -0.82 0.56 -3.85
N SER A 27 0.14 0.03 -4.59
CA SER A 27 1.55 0.02 -4.17
C SER A 27 2.05 1.44 -3.96
N GLU A 28 2.93 1.61 -2.98
CA GLU A 28 3.50 2.93 -2.74
C GLU A 28 4.61 3.22 -3.74
N PHE A 29 4.51 4.34 -4.41
CA PHE A 29 5.53 4.89 -5.30
C PHE A 29 5.36 6.39 -5.48
N VAL A 30 6.42 7.03 -5.93
CA VAL A 30 6.39 8.41 -6.42
C VAL A 30 6.93 8.39 -7.84
N PRO A 31 6.15 8.84 -8.84
CA PRO A 31 6.63 8.96 -10.20
C PRO A 31 7.59 10.13 -10.34
N PHE A 32 8.58 9.99 -11.22
CA PHE A 32 9.57 11.01 -11.53
C PHE A 32 9.42 11.47 -12.98
N ASP A 33 9.68 12.75 -13.25
CA ASP A 33 9.57 13.32 -14.59
C ASP A 33 10.77 12.95 -15.49
N THR A 34 11.92 12.64 -14.90
CA THR A 34 13.13 12.30 -15.63
C THR A 34 13.75 10.99 -15.16
N ARG A 35 14.46 10.32 -16.07
CA ARG A 35 15.22 9.10 -15.74
C ARG A 35 16.31 9.36 -14.71
N ASP A 36 16.96 10.52 -14.76
CA ASP A 36 18.05 10.88 -13.85
C ASP A 36 17.54 11.12 -12.44
N ASP A 37 16.40 11.79 -12.28
CA ASP A 37 15.77 11.98 -10.97
C ASP A 37 15.27 10.67 -10.39
N ALA A 38 14.69 9.80 -11.23
CA ALA A 38 14.31 8.44 -10.84
C ALA A 38 15.53 7.58 -10.46
N ALA A 39 16.66 7.74 -11.17
CA ALA A 39 17.90 7.02 -10.88
C ALA A 39 18.50 7.42 -9.52
N LEU A 40 18.38 8.68 -9.14
CA LEU A 40 18.95 9.27 -7.93
C LEU A 40 17.91 9.45 -6.81
N LEU A 41 16.65 9.08 -7.04
CA LEU A 41 15.52 9.26 -6.11
C LEU A 41 15.36 10.71 -5.62
N ARG A 42 15.59 11.69 -6.51
CA ARG A 42 15.56 13.13 -6.18
C ARG A 42 14.13 13.67 -6.15
N ARG A 43 13.37 13.34 -5.12
CA ARG A 43 11.97 13.78 -4.96
C ARG A 43 11.79 15.31 -4.98
N GLY A 44 12.76 16.06 -4.50
CA GLY A 44 12.70 17.53 -4.45
C GLY A 44 12.80 18.24 -5.81
N SER A 45 13.14 17.53 -6.89
CA SER A 45 13.15 18.07 -8.26
C SER A 45 11.90 17.74 -9.08
N ILE A 46 10.93 17.04 -8.49
CA ILE A 46 9.68 16.67 -9.15
C ILE A 46 8.73 17.88 -9.11
N ALA A 47 8.38 18.41 -10.29
CA ALA A 47 7.49 19.58 -10.40
C ALA A 47 6.07 19.33 -9.89
N HIS A 48 5.69 18.05 -9.75
CA HIS A 48 4.33 17.61 -9.40
C HIS A 48 4.26 16.91 -8.05
N TYR A 49 5.19 17.21 -7.15
CA TYR A 49 5.26 16.66 -5.79
C TYR A 49 5.30 17.79 -4.78
N GLU A 50 4.43 17.74 -3.79
CA GLU A 50 4.39 18.70 -2.69
C GLU A 50 4.36 17.97 -1.35
N THR A 51 5.23 18.35 -0.42
CA THR A 51 5.20 17.82 0.94
C THR A 51 3.95 18.30 1.67
N PHE A 52 3.22 17.40 2.30
CA PHE A 52 2.10 17.74 3.14
C PHE A 52 2.57 17.87 4.59
N ALA A 53 2.62 19.11 5.06
CA ALA A 53 3.09 19.48 6.39
C ALA A 53 2.07 20.43 7.08
N PRO A 54 0.90 19.90 7.47
CA PRO A 54 -0.19 20.71 7.99
C PRO A 54 0.15 21.38 9.31
N GLN A 55 -0.42 22.56 9.55
CA GLN A 55 -0.29 23.33 10.78
C GLN A 55 -1.59 23.28 11.57
N ILE A 56 -1.52 23.53 12.89
CA ILE A 56 -2.71 23.63 13.73
C ILE A 56 -3.52 24.87 13.28
N VAL A 57 -4.76 24.61 12.88
CA VAL A 57 -5.73 25.64 12.48
C VAL A 57 -6.67 25.98 13.64
N LEU A 58 -7.12 24.94 14.36
CA LEU A 58 -8.05 25.08 15.47
C LEU A 58 -7.81 23.97 16.50
N GLN A 59 -7.82 24.33 17.77
CA GLN A 59 -7.72 23.37 18.87
C GLN A 59 -8.95 23.49 19.75
N ARG A 60 -9.58 22.36 20.06
CA ARG A 60 -10.72 22.20 20.98
C ARG A 60 -10.38 21.13 22.01
N PRO A 61 -11.15 20.99 23.10
CA PRO A 61 -10.84 19.99 24.13
C PRO A 61 -10.64 18.56 23.60
N ASP A 62 -11.49 18.11 22.69
CA ASP A 62 -11.50 16.71 22.19
C ASP A 62 -11.11 16.59 20.72
N THR A 63 -10.82 17.69 20.03
CA THR A 63 -10.48 17.68 18.60
C THR A 63 -9.44 18.74 18.27
N THR A 64 -8.54 18.41 17.35
CA THR A 64 -7.56 19.34 16.80
C THR A 64 -7.69 19.33 15.28
N THR A 65 -8.00 20.49 14.70
CA THR A 65 -7.96 20.65 13.24
C THR A 65 -6.56 21.07 12.83
N VAL A 66 -5.93 20.30 11.99
CA VAL A 66 -4.68 20.67 11.31
C VAL A 66 -4.95 20.82 9.82
N GLY A 67 -4.19 21.67 9.14
CA GLY A 67 -4.43 21.88 7.71
C GLY A 67 -3.29 22.56 6.98
N GLN A 68 -3.36 22.43 5.66
CA GLN A 68 -2.46 23.10 4.71
C GLN A 68 -3.29 23.71 3.58
N VAL A 69 -2.88 24.88 3.11
CA VAL A 69 -3.38 25.42 1.85
C VAL A 69 -2.50 24.89 0.73
N VAL A 70 -3.10 24.14 -0.17
CA VAL A 70 -2.46 23.58 -1.36
C VAL A 70 -2.79 24.48 -2.55
N GLU A 71 -1.76 24.95 -3.23
CA GLU A 71 -1.93 25.73 -4.47
C GLU A 71 -1.97 24.78 -5.67
N VAL A 72 -3.08 24.76 -6.40
CA VAL A 72 -3.22 23.97 -7.62
C VAL A 72 -3.12 24.89 -8.83
N PRO A 73 -1.96 24.96 -9.51
CA PRO A 73 -1.79 25.75 -10.71
C PRO A 73 -2.79 25.36 -11.80
N LEU A 74 -3.26 26.31 -12.58
CA LEU A 74 -4.23 26.05 -13.65
C LEU A 74 -3.76 24.92 -14.61
N LEU A 75 -2.47 24.83 -14.88
CA LEU A 75 -1.87 23.80 -15.73
C LEU A 75 -1.90 22.38 -15.10
N LEU A 76 -2.12 22.27 -13.79
CA LEU A 76 -2.18 21.00 -13.06
C LEU A 76 -3.61 20.60 -12.69
N THR A 77 -4.62 21.35 -13.10
CA THR A 77 -6.03 20.99 -12.86
C THR A 77 -6.50 19.81 -13.70
N ASP A 78 -5.78 19.50 -14.80
CA ASP A 78 -6.00 18.29 -15.62
C ASP A 78 -5.07 17.15 -15.15
N ARG A 79 -4.99 16.95 -13.82
CA ARG A 79 -4.21 15.89 -13.19
C ARG A 79 -5.06 15.12 -12.20
N ASP A 80 -4.69 13.87 -11.97
CA ASP A 80 -5.13 13.12 -10.82
C ASP A 80 -4.23 13.48 -9.64
N ILE A 81 -4.84 13.99 -8.57
CA ILE A 81 -4.14 14.49 -7.38
C ILE A 81 -4.38 13.53 -6.24
N TYR A 82 -3.30 12.92 -5.78
CA TYR A 82 -3.32 11.99 -4.67
C TYR A 82 -2.71 12.63 -3.43
N LEU A 83 -3.42 12.54 -2.32
CA LEU A 83 -2.90 12.87 -0.99
C LEU A 83 -2.48 11.59 -0.29
N HIS A 84 -1.19 11.42 -0.07
CA HIS A 84 -0.64 10.34 0.74
C HIS A 84 -0.43 10.82 2.17
N LEU A 85 -1.05 10.13 3.12
CA LEU A 85 -0.88 10.35 4.55
C LEU A 85 -0.12 9.17 5.15
N GLU A 86 1.10 9.42 5.64
CA GLU A 86 1.98 8.35 6.14
C GLU A 86 1.51 7.85 7.52
N ASN A 87 1.55 8.70 8.53
CA ASN A 87 1.11 8.34 9.88
C ASN A 87 0.47 9.56 10.53
N VAL A 88 -0.84 9.53 10.66
CA VAL A 88 -1.58 10.66 11.24
C VAL A 88 -1.58 10.61 12.76
N GLY A 89 -1.48 9.41 13.34
CA GLY A 89 -1.38 9.23 14.79
C GLY A 89 -2.67 9.49 15.55
N SER A 90 -3.79 9.56 14.86
CA SER A 90 -5.13 9.76 15.42
C SER A 90 -6.16 9.31 14.41
N ALA A 91 -7.36 8.96 14.85
CA ALA A 91 -8.52 8.94 13.98
C ALA A 91 -8.78 10.35 13.44
N TYR A 92 -9.24 10.44 12.20
CA TYR A 92 -9.42 11.75 11.55
C TYR A 92 -10.55 11.77 10.53
N THR A 93 -11.03 12.98 10.28
CA THR A 93 -11.88 13.28 9.12
C THR A 93 -11.08 14.15 8.15
N LEU A 94 -10.93 13.70 6.91
CA LEU A 94 -10.33 14.46 5.82
C LEU A 94 -11.38 15.33 5.15
N THR A 95 -11.12 16.63 5.07
CA THR A 95 -11.97 17.62 4.38
C THR A 95 -11.13 18.38 3.37
N VAL A 96 -11.63 18.54 2.15
CA VAL A 96 -11.04 19.38 1.10
C VAL A 96 -12.07 20.42 0.66
N ASN A 97 -11.76 21.70 0.82
CA ASN A 97 -12.66 22.80 0.46
C ASN A 97 -14.09 22.61 1.00
N ASP A 98 -14.28 22.44 2.27
CA ASP A 98 -15.59 22.24 2.92
C ASP A 98 -16.31 20.92 2.55
N THR A 99 -15.71 20.08 1.72
CA THR A 99 -16.27 18.77 1.36
C THR A 99 -15.58 17.68 2.16
N ARG A 100 -16.35 16.87 2.89
CA ARG A 100 -15.85 15.69 3.59
C ARG A 100 -15.48 14.62 2.56
N VAL A 101 -14.21 14.20 2.57
CA VAL A 101 -13.63 13.22 1.63
C VAL A 101 -13.59 11.83 2.24
N ALA A 102 -13.13 11.72 3.48
CA ALA A 102 -13.00 10.44 4.18
C ALA A 102 -13.12 10.59 5.69
N GLU A 103 -13.44 9.48 6.37
CA GLU A 103 -13.39 9.34 7.82
C GLU A 103 -12.64 8.06 8.16
N ILE A 104 -11.55 8.18 8.89
CA ILE A 104 -10.62 7.09 9.20
C ILE A 104 -10.54 6.91 10.71
N GLU A 105 -10.73 5.68 11.16
CA GLU A 105 -10.64 5.32 12.58
C GLU A 105 -9.25 4.81 12.99
N ASP A 106 -8.46 4.38 12.01
CA ASP A 106 -7.12 3.84 12.18
C ASP A 106 -6.09 4.99 12.27
N ASP A 107 -5.25 4.96 13.29
CA ASP A 107 -4.24 5.98 13.57
C ASP A 107 -2.85 5.66 13.00
N ARG A 108 -2.64 4.45 12.45
CA ARG A 108 -1.29 3.94 12.15
C ARG A 108 -1.05 3.56 10.71
N THR A 109 -2.08 3.09 10.04
CA THR A 109 -1.92 2.61 8.67
C THR A 109 -1.83 3.79 7.72
N PRO A 110 -0.78 3.88 6.89
CA PRO A 110 -0.71 4.87 5.83
C PRO A 110 -1.88 4.74 4.85
N ARG A 111 -2.37 5.88 4.38
CA ARG A 111 -3.56 5.97 3.51
C ARG A 111 -3.31 6.91 2.35
N GLU A 112 -3.93 6.61 1.22
CA GLU A 112 -3.90 7.47 0.06
C GLU A 112 -5.31 7.80 -0.42
N PHE A 113 -5.50 9.05 -0.87
CA PHE A 113 -6.81 9.57 -1.29
C PHE A 113 -6.70 10.30 -2.61
N LEU A 114 -7.57 9.95 -3.56
CA LEU A 114 -7.76 10.72 -4.78
C LEU A 114 -8.59 11.96 -4.46
N ILE A 115 -7.97 13.13 -4.45
CA ILE A 115 -8.62 14.39 -4.06
C ILE A 115 -8.97 15.29 -5.24
N SER A 116 -8.61 14.92 -6.49
CA SER A 116 -8.93 15.70 -7.70
C SER A 116 -10.38 16.18 -7.77
N PRO A 117 -11.40 15.35 -7.44
CA PRO A 117 -12.80 15.78 -7.54
C PRO A 117 -13.19 16.91 -6.58
N TYR A 118 -12.35 17.19 -5.58
CA TYR A 118 -12.65 18.15 -4.50
C TYR A 118 -11.81 19.42 -4.59
N VAL A 119 -10.83 19.48 -5.51
CA VAL A 119 -9.96 20.65 -5.70
C VAL A 119 -10.41 21.52 -6.88
N ARG A 120 -9.95 22.77 -6.84
CA ARG A 120 -10.17 23.77 -7.89
C ARG A 120 -8.86 24.49 -8.21
N PRO A 121 -8.76 25.19 -9.36
CA PRO A 121 -7.60 26.04 -9.65
C PRO A 121 -7.36 27.05 -8.52
N GLY A 122 -6.10 27.27 -8.17
CA GLY A 122 -5.68 28.16 -7.10
C GLY A 122 -5.68 27.48 -5.72
N ARG A 123 -6.07 28.24 -4.71
CA ARG A 123 -5.94 27.83 -3.30
C ARG A 123 -7.02 26.85 -2.86
N ASN A 124 -6.60 25.74 -2.28
CA ASN A 124 -7.44 24.69 -1.73
C ASN A 124 -7.06 24.42 -0.26
N ALA A 125 -8.06 24.39 0.60
CA ALA A 125 -7.85 24.03 2.00
C ALA A 125 -7.95 22.49 2.15
N VAL A 126 -6.88 21.86 2.64
CA VAL A 126 -6.87 20.44 3.01
C VAL A 126 -6.77 20.36 4.53
N LEU A 127 -7.80 19.84 5.17
CA LEU A 127 -7.94 19.80 6.62
C LEU A 127 -8.07 18.38 7.13
N LEU A 128 -7.44 18.10 8.28
CA LEU A 128 -7.63 16.88 9.06
C LEU A 128 -8.19 17.27 10.43
N ASP A 129 -9.43 16.84 10.71
CA ASP A 129 -10.02 16.97 12.04
C ASP A 129 -9.65 15.71 12.84
N LEU A 130 -8.63 15.86 13.68
CA LEU A 130 -8.09 14.80 14.54
C LEU A 130 -9.00 14.63 15.75
N ARG A 131 -9.37 13.40 16.05
CA ARG A 131 -10.30 13.05 17.11
C ARG A 131 -10.01 11.69 17.74
N PRO A 132 -10.55 11.38 18.91
CA PRO A 132 -10.54 10.01 19.42
C PRO A 132 -11.21 9.03 18.44
N SER A 133 -10.65 7.83 18.33
CA SER A 133 -11.25 6.78 17.52
C SER A 133 -12.60 6.33 18.09
N LYS A 134 -13.55 6.03 17.22
CA LYS A 134 -14.82 5.36 17.60
C LYS A 134 -14.63 3.86 17.83
N THR A 135 -13.49 3.32 17.39
CA THR A 135 -13.11 1.91 17.54
C THR A 135 -11.78 1.75 18.29
N PRO A 136 -11.59 2.42 19.47
CA PRO A 136 -10.32 2.41 20.19
C PRO A 136 -9.91 0.99 20.63
N GLN A 137 -10.86 0.06 20.75
CA GLN A 137 -10.61 -1.34 21.09
C GLN A 137 -9.75 -2.07 20.05
N LEU A 138 -9.67 -1.56 18.80
CA LEU A 138 -8.80 -2.13 17.76
C LEU A 138 -7.34 -1.68 17.87
N GLN A 139 -7.00 -0.87 18.86
CA GLN A 139 -5.69 -0.21 19.03
C GLN A 139 -5.24 -0.26 20.49
N ALA A 140 -5.52 -1.36 21.20
CA ALA A 140 -5.44 -1.45 22.67
C ALA A 140 -4.09 -1.08 23.30
N ASP A 141 -2.96 -1.22 22.58
CA ASP A 141 -1.61 -0.92 23.05
C ASP A 141 -0.89 0.09 22.14
N ALA A 142 -1.65 0.93 21.48
CA ALA A 142 -1.06 1.99 20.71
C ALA A 142 -0.35 2.98 21.65
N PRO A 143 1.01 3.07 21.70
CA PRO A 143 1.61 4.23 22.33
C PRO A 143 1.03 5.46 21.67
N ALA A 144 0.69 6.49 22.47
CA ALA A 144 0.21 7.74 21.90
C ALA A 144 1.16 8.16 20.78
N SER A 145 0.72 8.02 19.53
CA SER A 145 1.57 8.38 18.42
C SER A 145 1.68 9.89 18.40
N ARG A 146 2.88 10.40 18.33
CA ARG A 146 3.09 11.80 18.02
C ARG A 146 2.69 12.00 16.58
N LEU A 147 1.87 13.03 16.32
CA LEU A 147 1.55 13.47 14.97
C LEU A 147 2.82 13.59 14.13
N ALA A 148 3.06 12.61 13.28
CA ALA A 148 4.25 12.57 12.45
C ALA A 148 3.82 12.61 10.98
N TYR A 149 3.56 13.81 10.45
CA TYR A 149 3.31 14.01 9.02
C TYR A 149 4.58 13.87 8.16
N ALA A 150 5.70 13.51 8.78
CA ALA A 150 6.92 13.24 8.05
C ALA A 150 6.65 12.18 6.96
N ASN A 151 6.99 12.51 5.73
CA ASN A 151 6.76 11.72 4.52
C ASN A 151 5.31 11.69 3.98
N SER A 152 4.40 12.52 4.51
CA SER A 152 3.11 12.77 3.84
C SER A 152 3.29 13.77 2.69
N TYR A 153 2.57 13.55 1.59
CA TYR A 153 2.78 14.35 0.38
C TYR A 153 1.54 14.35 -0.52
N LEU A 154 1.54 15.29 -1.45
CA LEU A 154 0.66 15.27 -2.61
C LEU A 154 1.49 14.94 -3.86
N VAL A 155 0.91 14.17 -4.76
CA VAL A 155 1.45 13.91 -6.08
C VAL A 155 0.39 14.18 -7.14
N PHE A 156 0.81 14.82 -8.25
CA PHE A 156 -0.05 15.22 -9.35
C PHE A 156 0.32 14.37 -10.57
N GLN A 157 -0.39 13.29 -10.81
CA GLN A 157 -0.16 12.41 -11.96
C GLN A 157 -0.97 12.85 -13.17
N HIS A 158 -0.54 12.47 -14.36
CA HIS A 158 -1.37 12.60 -15.56
C HIS A 158 -2.66 11.79 -15.39
N ARG A 159 -3.75 12.17 -16.04
CA ARG A 159 -5.01 11.42 -16.02
C ARG A 159 -4.95 10.06 -16.75
N LEU A 160 -3.86 9.80 -17.44
CA LEU A 160 -3.50 8.51 -18.00
C LEU A 160 -2.11 8.18 -17.50
N HIS A 161 -2.02 7.29 -16.50
CA HIS A 161 -0.79 7.07 -15.74
C HIS A 161 -0.69 5.62 -15.23
N ILE A 162 0.48 5.24 -14.70
CA ILE A 162 0.63 4.00 -13.93
C ILE A 162 -0.09 4.19 -12.59
N ASP A 163 -1.13 3.41 -12.36
CA ASP A 163 -1.89 3.42 -11.11
C ASP A 163 -1.32 2.45 -10.07
N ASP A 164 -0.91 1.25 -10.52
CA ASP A 164 -0.36 0.23 -9.63
C ASP A 164 0.61 -0.67 -10.40
N TYR A 165 1.35 -1.49 -9.68
CA TYR A 165 2.22 -2.51 -10.27
C TYR A 165 2.35 -3.74 -9.37
N SER A 166 2.74 -4.87 -9.97
CA SER A 166 3.36 -5.97 -9.24
C SER A 166 4.69 -6.34 -9.88
N VAL A 167 5.67 -6.71 -9.07
CA VAL A 167 6.99 -7.12 -9.54
C VAL A 167 7.49 -8.30 -8.74
N ALA A 168 7.97 -9.33 -9.46
CA ALA A 168 8.65 -10.46 -8.87
C ALA A 168 9.76 -10.95 -9.81
N LEU A 169 10.87 -11.36 -9.25
CA LEU A 169 11.94 -12.03 -9.98
C LEU A 169 12.19 -13.40 -9.32
N VAL A 170 11.63 -14.43 -9.95
CA VAL A 170 11.51 -15.78 -9.39
C VAL A 170 12.23 -16.82 -10.24
N PRO A 171 12.55 -18.01 -9.72
CA PRO A 171 13.03 -19.13 -10.54
C PRO A 171 12.06 -19.51 -11.66
N ASP A 172 12.60 -19.85 -12.84
CA ASP A 172 11.82 -20.46 -13.91
C ASP A 172 11.43 -21.91 -13.55
N SER A 173 10.52 -22.51 -14.32
CA SER A 173 10.06 -23.89 -14.11
C SER A 173 11.19 -24.92 -14.15
N THR A 174 12.26 -24.66 -14.89
CA THR A 174 13.45 -25.52 -14.98
C THR A 174 14.45 -25.28 -13.87
N ARG A 175 14.26 -24.24 -13.06
CA ARG A 175 15.18 -23.77 -12.00
C ARG A 175 16.60 -23.47 -12.50
N LYS A 176 16.72 -23.04 -13.76
CA LYS A 176 18.01 -22.65 -14.38
C LYS A 176 18.15 -21.15 -14.53
N TYR A 177 17.06 -20.43 -14.71
CA TYR A 177 17.01 -19.01 -15.02
C TYR A 177 16.12 -18.28 -14.01
N GLY A 178 16.20 -16.95 -13.99
CA GLY A 178 15.19 -16.13 -13.38
C GLY A 178 14.09 -15.78 -14.38
N VAL A 179 12.89 -15.53 -13.89
CA VAL A 179 11.79 -14.93 -14.64
C VAL A 179 11.38 -13.65 -13.95
N LEU A 180 11.53 -12.53 -14.64
CA LEU A 180 10.89 -11.28 -14.26
C LEU A 180 9.40 -11.41 -14.59
N LYS A 181 8.54 -11.31 -13.59
CA LYS A 181 7.09 -11.16 -13.72
C LYS A 181 6.74 -9.74 -13.32
N LEU A 182 6.07 -9.03 -14.21
CA LEU A 182 5.75 -7.62 -14.03
C LEU A 182 4.36 -7.34 -14.59
N ASP A 183 3.48 -6.85 -13.74
CA ASP A 183 2.21 -6.26 -14.12
C ASP A 183 2.30 -4.75 -13.95
N ILE A 184 1.95 -3.99 -14.97
CA ILE A 184 1.86 -2.53 -14.95
C ILE A 184 0.40 -2.19 -15.17
N VAL A 185 -0.26 -1.71 -14.12
CA VAL A 185 -1.66 -1.29 -14.17
C VAL A 185 -1.71 0.17 -14.59
N VAL A 186 -2.38 0.46 -15.69
CA VAL A 186 -2.57 1.83 -16.20
C VAL A 186 -4.01 2.25 -15.97
N GLU A 187 -4.22 3.43 -15.38
CA GLU A 187 -5.52 4.06 -15.22
C GLU A 187 -5.72 5.17 -16.24
N ASN A 188 -6.93 5.24 -16.81
CA ASN A 188 -7.39 6.33 -17.65
C ASN A 188 -8.57 7.02 -16.97
N SER A 189 -8.34 8.22 -16.45
CA SER A 189 -9.38 9.08 -15.84
C SER A 189 -10.03 10.04 -16.85
N TYR A 190 -9.68 9.98 -18.15
CA TYR A 190 -10.40 10.71 -19.19
C TYR A 190 -11.72 10.03 -19.52
N ASN A 191 -12.64 10.77 -20.18
CA ASN A 191 -13.94 10.25 -20.59
C ASN A 191 -13.84 9.28 -21.79
N GLY A 192 -12.86 9.46 -22.67
CA GLY A 192 -12.65 8.66 -23.88
C GLY A 192 -11.54 7.63 -23.69
N GLU A 193 -11.47 6.70 -24.63
CA GLU A 193 -10.34 5.78 -24.73
C GLU A 193 -9.07 6.53 -25.14
N GLU A 194 -7.93 6.13 -24.56
CA GLU A 194 -6.65 6.79 -24.76
C GLU A 194 -5.52 5.77 -24.97
N PRO A 195 -4.68 5.95 -26.01
CA PRO A 195 -3.51 5.11 -26.22
C PRO A 195 -2.35 5.55 -25.35
N ILE A 196 -1.61 4.57 -24.81
CA ILE A 196 -0.40 4.77 -24.01
C ILE A 196 0.56 3.60 -24.22
N THR A 197 1.85 3.88 -24.20
CA THR A 197 2.88 2.85 -24.13
C THR A 197 3.37 2.75 -22.68
N ALA A 198 3.24 1.58 -22.06
CA ALA A 198 3.89 1.27 -20.81
C ALA A 198 5.08 0.34 -21.02
N GLY A 199 6.18 0.59 -20.32
CA GLY A 199 7.43 -0.14 -20.53
C GLY A 199 8.28 -0.24 -19.27
N TYR A 200 9.40 -0.96 -19.41
CA TYR A 200 10.36 -1.19 -18.35
C TYR A 200 11.79 -1.27 -18.87
N ASP A 201 12.73 -0.98 -17.99
CA ASP A 201 14.14 -1.35 -18.11
C ASP A 201 14.53 -2.17 -16.88
N ILE A 202 15.29 -3.24 -17.01
CA ILE A 202 15.86 -3.98 -15.88
C ILE A 202 17.39 -3.98 -15.92
N TYR A 203 18.00 -3.66 -14.78
CA TYR A 203 19.44 -3.63 -14.56
C TYR A 203 19.84 -4.66 -13.52
N ASP A 204 21.00 -5.28 -13.70
CA ASP A 204 21.58 -6.15 -12.69
C ASP A 204 22.05 -5.34 -11.44
N PRO A 205 22.43 -6.03 -10.34
CA PRO A 205 22.91 -5.34 -9.14
C PRO A 205 24.19 -4.50 -9.32
N LYS A 206 24.87 -4.66 -10.45
CA LYS A 206 26.06 -3.86 -10.81
C LYS A 206 25.73 -2.68 -11.74
N GLY A 207 24.47 -2.50 -12.09
CA GLY A 207 23.99 -1.42 -12.95
C GLY A 207 24.08 -1.70 -14.45
N LYS A 208 24.34 -2.96 -14.86
CA LYS A 208 24.32 -3.33 -16.28
C LYS A 208 22.89 -3.56 -16.73
N LEU A 209 22.48 -2.92 -17.84
CA LEU A 209 21.18 -3.18 -18.48
C LEU A 209 21.14 -4.64 -18.97
N LEU A 210 20.12 -5.36 -18.55
CA LEU A 210 19.89 -6.77 -18.91
C LEU A 210 18.83 -6.93 -19.99
N ASP A 211 17.71 -6.22 -19.83
CA ASP A 211 16.58 -6.29 -20.75
C ASP A 211 15.75 -5.00 -20.65
N TYR A 212 14.95 -4.76 -21.67
CA TYR A 212 13.99 -3.66 -21.73
C TYR A 212 12.86 -4.02 -22.68
N GLY A 213 11.71 -3.39 -22.48
CA GLY A 213 10.57 -3.61 -23.36
C GLY A 213 9.44 -2.64 -23.07
N SER A 214 8.52 -2.60 -24.02
CA SER A 214 7.31 -1.80 -23.87
C SER A 214 6.17 -2.38 -24.69
N ARG A 215 4.95 -2.05 -24.30
CA ARG A 215 3.73 -2.41 -24.99
C ARG A 215 2.80 -1.21 -25.07
N GLU A 216 2.27 -0.97 -26.25
CA GLU A 216 1.18 -0.03 -26.45
C GLU A 216 -0.15 -0.71 -26.15
N ILE A 217 -1.00 -0.02 -25.40
CA ILE A 217 -2.38 -0.41 -25.09
C ILE A 217 -3.30 0.79 -25.28
N THR A 218 -4.58 0.53 -25.49
CA THR A 218 -5.63 1.55 -25.47
C THR A 218 -6.52 1.28 -24.27
N VAL A 219 -6.58 2.24 -23.34
CA VAL A 219 -7.35 2.10 -22.09
C VAL A 219 -8.66 2.87 -22.24
N ALA A 220 -9.78 2.19 -22.01
CA ALA A 220 -11.10 2.83 -22.07
C ALA A 220 -11.24 3.95 -21.04
N GLY A 221 -12.14 4.90 -21.27
CA GLY A 221 -12.37 6.00 -20.34
C GLY A 221 -12.86 5.50 -18.96
N HIS A 222 -12.39 6.12 -17.90
CA HIS A 222 -12.68 5.76 -16.50
C HIS A 222 -12.46 4.28 -16.18
N SER A 223 -11.38 3.70 -16.73
CA SER A 223 -11.05 2.30 -16.52
C SER A 223 -9.57 2.06 -16.35
N ARG A 224 -9.23 0.83 -15.97
CA ARG A 224 -7.86 0.34 -15.83
C ARG A 224 -7.61 -0.82 -16.79
N ASP A 225 -6.39 -0.90 -17.30
CA ASP A 225 -5.89 -2.06 -18.04
C ASP A 225 -4.48 -2.42 -17.58
N THR A 226 -4.05 -3.65 -17.84
CA THR A 226 -2.80 -4.18 -17.32
C THR A 226 -1.90 -4.69 -18.42
N VAL A 227 -0.71 -4.12 -18.49
CA VAL A 227 0.39 -4.68 -19.30
C VAL A 227 1.12 -5.74 -18.50
N ARG A 228 1.01 -7.00 -18.94
CA ARG A 228 1.70 -8.15 -18.32
C ARG A 228 2.95 -8.47 -19.11
N ILE A 229 4.06 -8.65 -18.39
CA ILE A 229 5.39 -8.90 -18.94
C ILE A 229 6.00 -10.08 -18.20
N GLU A 230 6.49 -11.05 -18.96
CA GLU A 230 7.34 -12.13 -18.47
C GLU A 230 8.62 -12.18 -19.29
N ARG A 231 9.79 -12.16 -18.62
CA ARG A 231 11.10 -12.19 -19.29
C ARG A 231 12.08 -13.09 -18.56
N LEU A 232 12.81 -13.90 -19.31
CA LEU A 232 13.91 -14.71 -18.80
C LEU A 232 15.11 -13.82 -18.47
N ILE A 233 15.61 -13.97 -17.27
CA ILE A 233 16.82 -13.29 -16.78
C ILE A 233 17.92 -14.32 -16.60
N TYR A 234 18.87 -14.30 -17.50
CA TYR A 234 20.02 -15.20 -17.48
C TYR A 234 20.93 -14.88 -16.28
N HIS A 235 21.57 -15.91 -15.74
CA HIS A 235 22.51 -15.80 -14.61
C HIS A 235 21.92 -15.24 -13.31
N ALA A 236 20.58 -15.24 -13.14
CA ALA A 236 19.91 -14.72 -11.96
C ALA A 236 20.40 -15.41 -10.67
N TYR A 237 20.67 -16.71 -10.71
CA TYR A 237 21.17 -17.46 -9.56
C TYR A 237 22.53 -16.96 -9.00
N ALA A 238 23.38 -16.33 -9.81
CA ALA A 238 24.60 -15.68 -9.33
C ALA A 238 24.33 -14.48 -8.41
N ASN A 239 23.13 -13.90 -8.54
CA ASN A 239 22.62 -12.78 -7.76
C ASN A 239 21.38 -13.17 -6.94
N ALA A 240 21.36 -14.38 -6.37
CA ALA A 240 20.29 -14.81 -5.48
C ALA A 240 20.29 -13.93 -4.21
N TRP A 241 19.10 -13.45 -3.87
CA TRP A 241 18.88 -12.68 -2.65
C TRP A 241 18.56 -13.62 -1.48
N ASP A 242 19.21 -13.42 -0.36
CA ASP A 242 18.94 -14.11 0.90
C ASP A 242 19.33 -13.21 2.10
N ASP A 243 19.22 -13.73 3.32
CA ASP A 243 19.58 -13.01 4.55
C ASP A 243 21.08 -12.75 4.71
N LYS A 244 21.93 -13.35 3.87
CA LYS A 244 23.39 -13.18 3.87
C LYS A 244 23.89 -12.33 2.71
N ARG A 245 23.18 -12.38 1.58
CA ARG A 245 23.52 -11.59 0.37
C ARG A 245 22.26 -10.93 -0.16
N GLN A 246 22.32 -9.63 -0.40
CA GLN A 246 21.17 -8.80 -0.75
C GLN A 246 21.33 -8.10 -2.11
N PRO A 247 21.71 -8.81 -3.17
CA PRO A 247 21.75 -8.18 -4.49
C PRO A 247 20.33 -7.85 -4.95
N LEU A 248 20.10 -6.58 -5.29
CA LEU A 248 18.82 -6.11 -5.80
C LEU A 248 18.98 -5.70 -7.27
N TYR A 249 18.08 -6.18 -8.10
CA TYR A 249 17.89 -5.71 -9.47
C TYR A 249 17.12 -4.40 -9.44
N LYS A 250 17.50 -3.45 -10.28
CA LYS A 250 16.72 -2.23 -10.46
C LYS A 250 15.81 -2.41 -11.66
N VAL A 251 14.51 -2.21 -11.46
CA VAL A 251 13.52 -2.14 -12.53
C VAL A 251 13.02 -0.70 -12.58
N THR A 252 12.98 -0.09 -13.76
CA THR A 252 12.40 1.25 -13.94
C THR A 252 11.20 1.11 -14.86
N LEU A 253 10.00 1.36 -14.34
CA LEU A 253 8.79 1.47 -15.15
C LEU A 253 8.74 2.86 -15.79
N TYR A 254 8.10 2.95 -16.95
CA TYR A 254 7.87 4.23 -17.60
C TYR A 254 6.62 4.21 -18.48
N THR A 255 6.06 5.38 -18.71
CA THR A 255 5.02 5.56 -19.73
C THR A 255 5.45 6.54 -20.81
N LYS A 256 4.90 6.34 -22.01
CA LYS A 256 5.03 7.26 -23.16
C LYS A 256 3.67 7.54 -23.76
N ARG A 257 3.44 8.79 -24.11
CA ARG A 257 2.30 9.21 -24.95
C ARG A 257 2.81 10.13 -26.04
N ASN A 258 2.39 9.91 -27.28
CA ASN A 258 2.86 10.69 -28.46
C ASN A 258 4.41 10.78 -28.53
N SER A 259 5.10 9.68 -28.25
CA SER A 259 6.57 9.56 -28.20
C SER A 259 7.26 10.36 -27.07
N MET A 260 6.53 11.08 -26.24
CA MET A 260 7.07 11.74 -25.05
C MET A 260 6.97 10.84 -23.83
N LEU A 261 8.03 10.82 -23.04
CA LEU A 261 8.07 10.14 -21.76
C LEU A 261 7.34 10.99 -20.71
N TRP A 262 6.46 10.34 -19.92
CA TRP A 262 5.59 11.03 -18.99
C TRP A 262 5.92 10.78 -17.54
N GLU A 263 6.38 9.58 -17.21
CA GLU A 263 6.73 9.21 -15.84
C GLU A 263 7.75 8.08 -15.80
N TYR A 264 8.51 8.02 -14.71
CA TYR A 264 9.43 6.96 -14.38
C TYR A 264 9.22 6.52 -12.94
N ILE A 265 9.10 5.22 -12.70
CA ILE A 265 8.93 4.64 -11.37
C ILE A 265 10.08 3.65 -11.14
N PRO A 266 11.07 3.97 -10.28
CA PRO A 266 12.16 3.06 -9.95
C PRO A 266 11.73 2.06 -8.89
N LEU A 267 12.00 0.78 -9.15
CA LEU A 267 11.71 -0.36 -8.27
C LEU A 267 12.97 -1.14 -8.01
N TYR A 268 13.01 -1.86 -6.89
CA TYR A 268 14.09 -2.78 -6.56
C TYR A 268 13.51 -4.14 -6.22
N VAL A 269 14.07 -5.22 -6.79
CA VAL A 269 13.61 -6.59 -6.57
C VAL A 269 14.80 -7.53 -6.44
N GLY A 270 14.77 -8.42 -5.45
CA GLY A 270 15.73 -9.50 -5.29
C GLY A 270 15.30 -10.75 -6.03
N PHE A 271 16.26 -11.51 -6.57
CA PHE A 271 15.95 -12.78 -7.18
C PHE A 271 15.73 -13.87 -6.12
N GLY A 272 14.58 -14.53 -6.20
CA GLY A 272 14.23 -15.70 -5.40
C GLY A 272 12.77 -15.66 -4.93
N GLU A 273 12.25 -16.86 -4.72
CA GLU A 273 10.90 -17.11 -4.22
C GLU A 273 10.99 -17.79 -2.86
N THR A 274 10.13 -17.40 -1.94
CA THR A 274 9.98 -18.07 -0.65
C THR A 274 8.71 -18.89 -0.71
N GLU A 275 8.85 -20.22 -0.60
CA GLU A 275 7.77 -21.18 -0.57
C GLU A 275 7.42 -21.48 0.90
N TYR A 276 6.13 -21.59 1.21
CA TYR A 276 5.64 -22.06 2.50
C TYR A 276 4.90 -23.38 2.30
N ARG A 277 5.36 -24.43 2.99
CA ARG A 277 4.73 -25.76 2.95
C ARG A 277 4.99 -26.52 4.24
N ASP A 278 4.03 -27.28 4.67
CA ASP A 278 4.13 -28.17 5.86
C ASP A 278 4.61 -27.44 7.12
N GLY A 279 4.23 -26.15 7.29
CA GLY A 279 4.63 -25.34 8.44
C GLY A 279 6.03 -24.73 8.36
N HIS A 280 6.74 -24.90 7.24
CA HIS A 280 8.12 -24.44 7.07
C HIS A 280 8.29 -23.55 5.84
N PHE A 281 9.23 -22.62 5.94
CA PHE A 281 9.63 -21.78 4.80
C PHE A 281 10.82 -22.39 4.07
N TYR A 282 10.78 -22.33 2.75
CA TYR A 282 11.86 -22.80 1.86
C TYR A 282 12.26 -21.70 0.89
N ARG A 283 13.54 -21.64 0.56
CA ARG A 283 14.05 -20.80 -0.51
C ARG A 283 15.05 -21.59 -1.35
N PHE A 284 14.85 -21.58 -2.68
CA PHE A 284 15.62 -22.43 -3.60
C PHE A 284 15.64 -23.93 -3.18
N GLY A 285 14.54 -24.42 -2.63
CA GLY A 285 14.39 -25.79 -2.17
C GLY A 285 15.08 -26.13 -0.84
N LYS A 286 15.72 -25.15 -0.18
CA LYS A 286 16.33 -25.31 1.15
C LYS A 286 15.44 -24.67 2.20
N GLU A 287 15.27 -25.37 3.31
CA GLU A 287 14.54 -24.84 4.45
C GLU A 287 15.27 -23.62 5.03
N LEU A 288 14.49 -22.60 5.36
CA LEU A 288 14.97 -21.38 5.99
C LEU A 288 14.98 -21.53 7.52
N ALA A 289 16.15 -21.38 8.12
CA ALA A 289 16.27 -21.26 9.58
C ALA A 289 15.89 -19.83 10.00
N LEU A 290 14.61 -19.58 10.22
CA LEU A 290 14.12 -18.27 10.63
C LEU A 290 14.41 -18.04 12.13
N GLN A 291 14.89 -16.83 12.44
CA GLN A 291 15.12 -16.33 13.81
C GLN A 291 14.29 -15.06 13.98
N PRO A 292 13.03 -15.18 14.43
CA PRO A 292 12.10 -14.06 14.46
C PRO A 292 12.32 -13.16 15.68
N GLN A 293 12.05 -11.88 15.47
CA GLN A 293 11.98 -10.87 16.52
C GLN A 293 10.84 -9.89 16.23
N ARG A 294 10.00 -9.62 17.24
CA ARG A 294 9.07 -8.50 17.16
C ARG A 294 9.87 -7.20 17.10
N TYR A 295 9.55 -6.38 16.09
CA TYR A 295 10.27 -5.15 15.86
C TYR A 295 9.42 -4.16 15.06
N ASN A 296 9.29 -2.96 15.57
CA ASN A 296 8.74 -1.81 14.87
C ASN A 296 9.85 -0.79 14.62
N ALA A 297 9.81 -0.10 13.50
CA ALA A 297 10.80 0.91 13.14
C ALA A 297 10.89 2.03 14.18
N ALA A 298 12.11 2.54 14.39
CA ALA A 298 12.32 3.78 15.13
C ALA A 298 11.77 5.00 14.36
N ALA A 299 11.93 6.18 14.93
CA ALA A 299 11.40 7.42 14.34
C ALA A 299 12.01 7.79 12.98
N ASP A 300 13.19 7.27 12.67
CA ASP A 300 13.91 7.54 11.42
C ASP A 300 14.67 6.33 10.89
N GLU A 301 14.98 6.36 9.57
CA GLU A 301 15.66 5.28 8.87
C GLU A 301 17.05 5.00 9.41
N LYS A 302 17.80 6.03 9.81
CA LYS A 302 19.18 5.88 10.30
C LYS A 302 19.23 5.12 11.63
N THR A 303 18.37 5.47 12.56
CA THR A 303 18.23 4.80 13.86
C THR A 303 17.78 3.37 13.66
N THR A 304 16.76 3.14 12.84
CA THR A 304 16.26 1.81 12.49
C THR A 304 17.35 0.94 11.87
N ALA A 305 18.15 1.49 10.93
CA ALA A 305 19.25 0.76 10.32
C ALA A 305 20.32 0.32 11.34
N ALA A 306 20.62 1.18 12.33
CA ALA A 306 21.55 0.83 13.39
C ALA A 306 21.00 -0.29 14.31
N GLU A 307 19.72 -0.22 14.67
CA GLU A 307 19.05 -1.26 15.47
C GLU A 307 18.96 -2.57 14.70
N MET A 308 18.55 -2.55 13.42
CA MET A 308 18.50 -3.75 12.57
C MET A 308 19.90 -4.39 12.43
N LYS A 309 20.96 -3.58 12.30
CA LYS A 309 22.33 -4.11 12.31
C LYS A 309 22.68 -4.81 13.61
N ALA A 310 22.25 -4.27 14.75
CA ALA A 310 22.43 -4.92 16.05
C ALA A 310 21.63 -6.22 16.18
N LEU A 311 20.43 -6.29 15.60
CA LEU A 311 19.64 -7.53 15.52
C LEU A 311 20.36 -8.60 14.69
N LYS A 312 20.94 -8.23 13.54
CA LYS A 312 21.76 -9.17 12.72
C LYS A 312 22.93 -9.76 13.51
N THR A 313 23.62 -8.96 14.33
CA THR A 313 24.73 -9.48 15.15
C THR A 313 24.29 -10.48 16.22
N LYS A 314 22.99 -10.46 16.60
CA LYS A 314 22.37 -11.44 17.49
C LYS A 314 21.82 -12.66 16.74
N GLY A 315 22.01 -12.76 15.44
CA GLY A 315 21.51 -13.85 14.60
C GLY A 315 20.05 -13.70 14.17
N ILE A 316 19.38 -12.59 14.49
CA ILE A 316 18.00 -12.34 14.05
C ILE A 316 18.00 -12.07 12.55
N ASN A 317 17.12 -12.75 11.83
CA ASN A 317 16.95 -12.58 10.38
C ASN A 317 15.49 -12.36 9.95
N THR A 318 14.54 -12.37 10.90
CA THR A 318 13.12 -12.24 10.60
C THR A 318 12.49 -11.20 11.52
N LEU A 319 11.78 -10.24 10.93
CA LEU A 319 11.10 -9.17 11.66
C LEU A 319 9.59 -9.37 11.64
N LEU A 320 8.95 -9.19 12.78
CA LEU A 320 7.51 -9.28 12.98
C LEU A 320 7.01 -7.92 13.48
N PRO A 321 6.69 -6.97 12.59
CA PRO A 321 6.07 -5.71 13.00
C PRO A 321 4.67 -5.94 13.55
N ASP A 322 4.21 -5.01 14.40
CA ASP A 322 2.87 -5.06 15.00
C ASP A 322 1.81 -4.33 14.18
N TYR A 323 2.24 -3.54 13.17
CA TYR A 323 1.42 -2.72 12.26
C TYR A 323 2.26 -2.31 11.05
N PRO A 324 1.66 -1.80 9.95
CA PRO A 324 2.40 -1.36 8.76
C PRO A 324 3.44 -0.32 9.10
N GLN A 325 4.66 -0.52 8.63
CA GLN A 325 5.81 0.32 8.94
C GLN A 325 5.96 1.48 7.94
N PRO A 326 6.81 2.51 8.24
CA PRO A 326 7.14 3.56 7.27
C PRO A 326 7.65 2.97 5.96
N TYR A 327 7.37 3.65 4.82
CA TYR A 327 7.66 3.13 3.48
C TYR A 327 9.13 2.70 3.28
N TRP A 328 10.08 3.43 3.87
CA TRP A 328 11.51 3.14 3.77
C TRP A 328 11.94 1.86 4.53
N PHE A 329 11.14 1.40 5.50
CA PHE A 329 11.44 0.22 6.32
C PHE A 329 11.55 -1.05 5.48
N TYR A 330 10.63 -1.30 4.57
CA TYR A 330 10.64 -2.51 3.74
C TYR A 330 11.82 -2.51 2.78
N GLY A 331 12.11 -1.35 2.16
CA GLY A 331 13.33 -1.20 1.34
C GLY A 331 14.61 -1.38 2.15
N LEU A 332 14.63 -0.98 3.41
CA LEU A 332 15.75 -1.22 4.31
C LEU A 332 15.86 -2.72 4.64
N ALA A 333 14.75 -3.41 4.91
CA ALA A 333 14.73 -4.86 5.13
C ALA A 333 15.26 -5.62 3.90
N ASP A 334 14.86 -5.21 2.69
CA ASP A 334 15.39 -5.76 1.43
C ASP A 334 16.91 -5.59 1.32
N ARG A 335 17.44 -4.40 1.63
CA ARG A 335 18.89 -4.10 1.56
C ARG A 335 19.71 -4.76 2.66
N MET A 336 19.10 -5.04 3.81
CA MET A 336 19.78 -5.63 4.96
C MET A 336 19.55 -7.14 5.10
N GLY A 337 18.73 -7.74 4.25
CA GLY A 337 18.49 -9.18 4.23
C GLY A 337 17.66 -9.66 5.42
N PHE A 338 16.61 -8.96 5.77
CA PHE A 338 15.61 -9.45 6.70
C PHE A 338 14.43 -10.04 5.96
N TYR A 339 13.90 -11.12 6.48
CA TYR A 339 12.57 -11.60 6.15
C TYR A 339 11.55 -10.83 6.99
N VAL A 340 10.38 -10.55 6.44
CA VAL A 340 9.33 -9.80 7.14
C VAL A 340 7.99 -10.53 6.98
N VAL A 341 7.30 -10.72 8.08
CA VAL A 341 5.87 -11.07 8.10
C VAL A 341 5.14 -9.79 8.48
N ASP A 342 4.60 -9.10 7.49
CA ASP A 342 3.94 -7.80 7.71
C ASP A 342 2.59 -7.98 8.41
N CYS A 343 2.15 -6.99 9.17
CA CYS A 343 1.01 -7.10 10.06
C CYS A 343 0.03 -5.94 9.88
N ALA A 344 -1.26 -6.25 9.77
CA ALA A 344 -2.29 -5.22 9.80
C ALA A 344 -2.43 -4.58 11.18
N ALA A 345 -2.76 -3.30 11.22
CA ALA A 345 -2.90 -2.53 12.47
C ALA A 345 -4.17 -2.90 13.24
N ILE A 346 -4.31 -4.16 13.65
CA ILE A 346 -5.44 -4.69 14.41
C ILE A 346 -4.91 -5.35 15.68
N TYR A 347 -5.27 -4.78 16.83
CA TYR A 347 -4.93 -5.34 18.15
C TYR A 347 -6.03 -5.06 19.18
N ALA A 348 -6.81 -6.08 19.52
CA ALA A 348 -7.93 -5.99 20.48
C ALA A 348 -7.91 -7.18 21.46
N PRO A 349 -6.92 -7.26 22.38
CA PRO A 349 -6.67 -8.45 23.21
C PRO A 349 -7.82 -8.83 24.15
N ARG A 350 -8.70 -7.87 24.50
CA ARG A 350 -9.88 -8.11 25.33
C ARG A 350 -11.06 -8.71 24.58
N ALA A 351 -10.96 -8.84 23.24
CA ALA A 351 -12.05 -9.34 22.39
C ALA A 351 -12.16 -10.87 22.38
N ARG A 352 -11.42 -11.60 23.19
CA ARG A 352 -11.42 -13.08 23.19
C ARG A 352 -12.65 -13.73 23.80
N GLU A 353 -13.36 -13.02 24.69
CA GLU A 353 -14.28 -13.65 25.65
C GLU A 353 -15.68 -13.86 25.10
N ASP A 354 -16.14 -13.09 24.13
CA ASP A 354 -17.50 -13.17 23.61
C ASP A 354 -17.54 -13.31 22.08
N ARG A 355 -17.82 -14.52 21.61
CA ARG A 355 -17.94 -14.85 20.18
C ARG A 355 -19.35 -14.66 19.62
N ALA A 356 -20.30 -14.15 20.41
CA ALA A 356 -21.63 -13.81 19.89
C ALA A 356 -21.53 -12.71 18.84
N VAL A 357 -22.44 -12.70 17.88
CA VAL A 357 -22.52 -11.64 16.87
C VAL A 357 -22.69 -10.28 17.56
N GLY A 358 -21.74 -9.38 17.34
CA GLY A 358 -21.67 -8.08 18.00
C GLY A 358 -21.04 -8.11 19.40
N GLY A 359 -20.66 -9.28 19.94
CA GLY A 359 -20.00 -9.43 21.24
C GLY A 359 -18.54 -9.04 21.23
N THR A 360 -17.83 -9.31 20.12
CA THR A 360 -16.45 -8.88 19.91
C THR A 360 -16.34 -8.02 18.65
N PRO A 361 -15.36 -7.09 18.55
CA PRO A 361 -15.13 -6.33 17.33
C PRO A 361 -14.90 -7.22 16.11
N SER A 362 -14.15 -8.32 16.25
CA SER A 362 -13.88 -9.27 15.16
C SER A 362 -15.13 -9.99 14.64
N ASN A 363 -16.20 -10.05 15.45
CA ASN A 363 -17.48 -10.67 15.08
C ASN A 363 -18.64 -9.66 14.95
N ASP A 364 -18.33 -8.37 14.85
CA ASP A 364 -19.31 -7.31 14.56
C ASP A 364 -19.28 -6.96 13.07
N PRO A 365 -20.31 -7.36 12.28
CA PRO A 365 -20.34 -7.10 10.84
C PRO A 365 -20.29 -5.62 10.45
N ARG A 366 -20.63 -4.70 11.37
CA ARG A 366 -20.55 -3.25 11.13
C ARG A 366 -19.11 -2.77 10.99
N LEU A 367 -18.15 -3.52 11.53
CA LEU A 367 -16.72 -3.21 11.47
C LEU A 367 -15.97 -3.92 10.31
N ARG A 368 -16.70 -4.67 9.46
CA ARG A 368 -16.09 -5.44 8.36
C ARG A 368 -15.18 -4.59 7.48
N ASP A 369 -15.68 -3.43 7.06
CA ASP A 369 -14.95 -2.58 6.11
C ASP A 369 -13.72 -1.93 6.77
N GLU A 370 -13.78 -1.66 8.08
CA GLU A 370 -12.64 -1.21 8.87
C GLU A 370 -11.52 -2.28 8.92
N TYR A 371 -11.88 -3.55 9.19
CA TYR A 371 -10.92 -4.66 9.19
C TYR A 371 -10.31 -4.87 7.81
N LEU A 372 -11.15 -4.94 6.77
CA LEU A 372 -10.69 -5.11 5.39
C LEU A 372 -9.81 -3.94 4.93
N GLY A 373 -10.15 -2.70 5.27
CA GLY A 373 -9.37 -1.52 4.92
C GLY A 373 -7.94 -1.58 5.49
N ARG A 374 -7.78 -1.98 6.76
CA ARG A 374 -6.46 -2.15 7.40
C ARG A 374 -5.62 -3.25 6.73
N VAL A 375 -6.24 -4.39 6.41
CA VAL A 375 -5.54 -5.50 5.75
C VAL A 375 -5.18 -5.15 4.30
N LYS A 376 -6.07 -4.48 3.56
CA LYS A 376 -5.80 -4.01 2.19
C LYS A 376 -4.64 -3.02 2.15
N ALA A 377 -4.66 -2.03 3.03
CA ALA A 377 -3.61 -1.02 3.08
C ALA A 377 -2.24 -1.64 3.41
N MET A 378 -2.15 -2.56 4.38
CA MET A 378 -0.94 -3.34 4.66
C MET A 378 -0.46 -4.07 3.41
N TYR A 379 -1.32 -4.88 2.78
CA TYR A 379 -0.97 -5.71 1.64
C TYR A 379 -0.43 -4.88 0.48
N HIS A 380 -1.17 -3.86 0.03
CA HIS A 380 -0.75 -3.04 -1.11
C HIS A 380 0.56 -2.30 -0.83
N ARG A 381 0.80 -1.89 0.42
CA ARG A 381 2.02 -1.20 0.80
C ARG A 381 3.27 -2.06 0.65
N SER A 382 3.23 -3.32 1.07
CA SER A 382 4.45 -4.13 1.24
C SER A 382 4.60 -5.30 0.27
N ARG A 383 3.56 -5.70 -0.47
CA ARG A 383 3.53 -6.92 -1.31
C ARG A 383 4.67 -7.07 -2.31
N ASN A 384 5.22 -5.97 -2.81
CA ASN A 384 6.26 -5.95 -3.83
C ASN A 384 7.69 -6.05 -3.27
N HIS A 385 7.85 -6.04 -1.94
CA HIS A 385 9.17 -6.12 -1.31
C HIS A 385 9.65 -7.56 -1.23
N THR A 386 10.92 -7.78 -1.57
CA THR A 386 11.56 -9.11 -1.58
C THR A 386 11.65 -9.73 -0.19
N SER A 387 11.74 -8.90 0.84
CA SER A 387 11.74 -9.29 2.25
C SER A 387 10.43 -9.90 2.72
N ILE A 388 9.30 -9.60 2.09
CA ILE A 388 7.98 -10.06 2.54
C ILE A 388 7.78 -11.53 2.24
N ILE A 389 7.69 -12.34 3.29
CA ILE A 389 7.49 -13.79 3.19
C ILE A 389 6.10 -14.26 3.64
N GLY A 390 5.31 -13.37 4.25
CA GLY A 390 3.96 -13.66 4.71
C GLY A 390 3.28 -12.43 5.27
N PHE A 391 2.01 -12.57 5.62
CA PHE A 391 1.18 -11.50 6.16
C PHE A 391 0.45 -11.97 7.42
N ALA A 392 0.34 -11.10 8.41
CA ALA A 392 -0.46 -11.31 9.61
C ALA A 392 -1.73 -10.43 9.56
N LEU A 393 -2.90 -11.01 9.83
CA LEU A 393 -4.17 -10.28 9.84
C LEU A 393 -4.28 -9.27 10.99
N GLY A 394 -3.37 -9.32 11.92
CA GLY A 394 -3.30 -8.49 13.11
C GLY A 394 -2.63 -9.24 14.24
N ARG A 395 -2.51 -8.58 15.37
CA ARG A 395 -2.17 -9.21 16.64
C ARG A 395 -3.44 -9.87 17.21
N ASP A 396 -3.29 -10.55 18.34
CA ASP A 396 -4.41 -11.21 19.02
C ASP A 396 -5.59 -10.27 19.29
N SER A 397 -6.72 -10.56 18.63
CA SER A 397 -7.89 -9.67 18.62
C SER A 397 -9.22 -10.44 18.69
N GLY A 398 -9.17 -11.69 19.18
CA GLY A 398 -10.30 -12.61 19.06
C GLY A 398 -10.51 -13.07 17.61
N ASN A 399 -11.46 -13.98 17.38
CA ASN A 399 -11.73 -14.50 16.04
C ASN A 399 -13.22 -14.34 15.70
N GLY A 400 -13.53 -14.25 14.41
CA GLY A 400 -14.91 -14.13 13.95
C GLY A 400 -15.02 -13.63 12.52
N TYR A 401 -16.22 -13.22 12.16
CA TYR A 401 -16.62 -12.87 10.80
C TYR A 401 -15.65 -11.94 10.06
N ASN A 402 -15.19 -10.88 10.73
CA ASN A 402 -14.30 -9.89 10.09
C ASN A 402 -12.92 -10.45 9.79
N MET A 403 -12.38 -11.29 10.67
CA MET A 403 -11.11 -11.98 10.44
C MET A 403 -11.21 -13.03 9.34
N TYR A 404 -12.34 -13.76 9.27
CA TYR A 404 -12.60 -14.70 8.16
C TYR A 404 -12.63 -13.96 6.82
N LYS A 405 -13.34 -12.83 6.73
CA LYS A 405 -13.41 -12.03 5.50
C LYS A 405 -12.05 -11.41 5.13
N ALA A 406 -11.26 -11.01 6.09
CA ALA A 406 -9.91 -10.52 5.88
C ALA A 406 -8.99 -11.62 5.31
N TYR A 407 -9.04 -12.83 5.88
CA TYR A 407 -8.30 -14.00 5.38
C TYR A 407 -8.71 -14.37 3.96
N GLU A 408 -10.02 -14.54 3.70
CA GLU A 408 -10.56 -14.88 2.38
C GLU A 408 -10.11 -13.85 1.32
N TRP A 409 -10.21 -12.57 1.62
CA TRP A 409 -9.78 -11.52 0.72
C TRP A 409 -8.27 -11.62 0.44
N LEU A 410 -7.45 -11.73 1.47
CA LEU A 410 -5.99 -11.76 1.31
C LEU A 410 -5.54 -12.99 0.52
N LYS A 411 -6.10 -14.16 0.78
CA LYS A 411 -5.83 -15.39 0.00
C LYS A 411 -6.33 -15.30 -1.44
N SER A 412 -7.36 -14.51 -1.72
CA SER A 412 -7.85 -14.30 -3.09
C SER A 412 -6.91 -13.46 -3.95
N VAL A 413 -6.15 -12.54 -3.34
CA VAL A 413 -5.21 -11.64 -4.05
C VAL A 413 -3.75 -12.09 -3.94
N GLU A 414 -3.42 -12.89 -2.92
CA GLU A 414 -2.06 -13.42 -2.67
C GLU A 414 -2.11 -14.89 -2.21
N PRO A 415 -2.39 -15.81 -3.14
CA PRO A 415 -2.47 -17.24 -2.79
C PRO A 415 -1.12 -17.88 -2.46
N SER A 416 0.00 -17.26 -2.89
CA SER A 416 1.34 -17.84 -2.81
C SER A 416 1.99 -17.67 -1.44
N LYS A 417 1.66 -16.60 -0.71
CA LYS A 417 2.23 -16.34 0.60
C LYS A 417 1.29 -16.81 1.72
N PRO A 418 1.86 -17.31 2.83
CA PRO A 418 1.05 -17.67 3.99
C PRO A 418 0.44 -16.44 4.66
N VAL A 419 -0.74 -16.67 5.23
CA VAL A 419 -1.47 -15.69 6.04
C VAL A 419 -1.56 -16.23 7.46
N PHE A 420 -1.07 -15.46 8.43
CA PHE A 420 -1.01 -15.84 9.81
C PHE A 420 -2.00 -15.05 10.65
N TYR A 421 -2.61 -15.72 11.61
CA TYR A 421 -3.41 -15.07 12.62
C TYR A 421 -3.37 -15.86 13.93
N VAL A 422 -2.71 -15.30 14.93
CA VAL A 422 -2.54 -15.96 16.24
C VAL A 422 -3.88 -16.17 16.97
N GLY A 423 -4.85 -15.26 16.78
CA GLY A 423 -6.19 -15.35 17.38
C GLY A 423 -7.13 -16.34 16.66
N ALA A 424 -6.68 -17.04 15.63
CA ALA A 424 -7.45 -18.09 14.98
C ALA A 424 -7.63 -19.33 15.87
N ASP A 425 -6.71 -19.57 16.83
CA ASP A 425 -6.78 -20.68 17.79
C ASP A 425 -6.97 -22.06 17.13
N GLY A 426 -6.30 -22.27 15.98
CA GLY A 426 -6.38 -23.50 15.18
C GLY A 426 -7.54 -23.55 14.19
N GLU A 427 -8.30 -22.50 14.04
CA GLU A 427 -9.31 -22.41 12.98
C GLU A 427 -8.67 -22.16 11.60
N TRP A 428 -9.47 -22.36 10.54
CA TRP A 428 -9.04 -22.39 9.15
C TRP A 428 -8.48 -21.05 8.59
N ASN A 429 -8.73 -19.94 9.27
CA ASN A 429 -8.34 -18.61 8.81
C ASN A 429 -6.92 -18.19 9.23
N SER A 430 -6.05 -19.18 9.38
CA SER A 430 -4.62 -18.99 9.58
C SER A 430 -3.86 -20.18 9.01
N ASP A 431 -2.81 -19.92 8.24
CA ASP A 431 -1.78 -20.91 7.98
C ASP A 431 -0.95 -21.11 9.28
N ILE A 432 -0.31 -22.25 9.45
CA ILE A 432 0.44 -22.55 10.66
C ILE A 432 1.66 -21.62 10.76
N MET A 433 1.77 -20.89 11.85
CA MET A 433 2.92 -20.03 12.11
C MET A 433 4.09 -20.89 12.63
N PRO A 434 5.30 -20.82 12.04
CA PRO A 434 6.43 -21.68 12.39
C PRO A 434 7.18 -21.21 13.67
N PHE A 435 6.74 -20.15 14.34
CA PHE A 435 7.40 -19.53 15.50
C PHE A 435 6.43 -18.83 16.45
#